data_8f5f070a9b22860f266115c841c2739a
#
_entry.id   8f5f070a9b22860f266115c841c2739a
#
_cell.length_a   1.000
_cell.length_b   1.000
_cell.length_c   1.000
_cell.angle_alpha   90.00
_cell.angle_beta   90.00
_cell.angle_gamma   90.00
#
_symmetry.space_group_name_H-M   'P 1'
#
loop_
_entity.id
_entity.type
_entity.pdbx_description
1 polymer ?
#
loop_
_entity_poly.entity_id
_entity_poly.type
_entity_poly.pdbx_seq_one_letter_code
_entity_poly.pdbx_strand_id
1 'polypeptide(L)'
;MKKFTCVQDIGDLKTALAEAFEIKRNRFQFTGLGRNKTLLMLFFNSSLRTRLSTQKAAMNLGMNVMVLDVNQGAWKLETERGVVMDGDKAEHLLEAIPVMGSYCDVIGVRSFARFQNKAEDYEERVLEQFIRYSGRPVFSMEAATRHPLQSFADLITIEEYKQTERPKVVMTWAPHPNALPQAVPNSFAEWMNAAGYDFVITHPEGYELDPQFVGGARVEYDQRKALEGADFVYAKNWAAYADPNYGKVLSRDRSWTVDAEKMALTNNAYFMHCLPVRRNMIVTDDVIESPQSLVIPEAANREISAQVVLKRLLEGLQ
;
A
#
# COMPACT_ATOMS: atom_id res chain seq x y z
N MET A 1 -10.28 16.89 -1.44
CA MET A 1 -9.80 15.70 -2.24
C MET A 1 -11.00 14.83 -2.60
N LYS A 2 -11.11 14.31 -3.82
CA LYS A 2 -12.23 13.44 -4.24
C LYS A 2 -11.87 11.96 -4.33
N LYS A 3 -10.59 11.65 -4.54
CA LYS A 3 -10.06 10.29 -4.54
C LYS A 3 -8.64 10.26 -3.97
N PHE A 4 -8.19 9.06 -3.57
CA PHE A 4 -6.79 8.81 -3.20
C PHE A 4 -6.39 7.41 -3.65
N THR A 5 -5.65 7.34 -4.75
CA THR A 5 -5.25 6.07 -5.41
C THR A 5 -3.76 6.01 -5.74
N CYS A 6 -3.07 7.15 -5.77
CA CYS A 6 -1.65 7.27 -6.09
C CYS A 6 -1.03 8.47 -5.38
N VAL A 7 0.28 8.65 -5.52
CA VAL A 7 1.01 9.75 -4.88
C VAL A 7 0.55 11.13 -5.36
N GLN A 8 0.12 11.26 -6.61
CA GLN A 8 -0.35 12.53 -7.17
C GLN A 8 -1.62 13.05 -6.49
N ASP A 9 -2.47 12.14 -6.00
CA ASP A 9 -3.72 12.51 -5.34
C ASP A 9 -3.51 13.20 -3.98
N ILE A 10 -2.35 13.00 -3.32
CA ILE A 10 -2.03 13.64 -2.03
C ILE A 10 -1.67 15.13 -2.19
N GLY A 11 -1.32 15.57 -3.41
CA GLY A 11 -0.85 16.93 -3.67
C GLY A 11 0.57 17.18 -3.15
N ASP A 12 0.81 18.33 -2.49
CA ASP A 12 2.13 18.66 -1.99
C ASP A 12 2.55 17.76 -0.81
N LEU A 13 3.65 17.01 -0.99
CA LEU A 13 4.15 16.05 -0.02
C LEU A 13 4.60 16.73 1.28
N LYS A 14 5.20 17.92 1.22
CA LYS A 14 5.66 18.62 2.44
C LYS A 14 4.48 18.99 3.32
N THR A 15 3.42 19.49 2.72
CA THR A 15 2.17 19.80 3.43
C THR A 15 1.54 18.53 4.01
N ALA A 16 1.51 17.43 3.25
CA ALA A 16 0.97 16.16 3.73
C ALA A 16 1.76 15.58 4.92
N LEU A 17 3.08 15.67 4.87
CA LEU A 17 3.96 15.27 5.98
C LEU A 17 3.78 16.17 7.21
N ALA A 18 3.67 17.49 7.03
CA ALA A 18 3.39 18.40 8.13
C ALA A 18 2.08 18.06 8.85
N GLU A 19 1.01 17.79 8.08
CA GLU A 19 -0.27 17.32 8.64
C GLU A 19 -0.12 15.96 9.35
N ALA A 20 0.65 15.04 8.79
CA ALA A 20 0.90 13.74 9.41
C ALA A 20 1.57 13.89 10.79
N PHE A 21 2.59 14.75 10.89
CA PHE A 21 3.27 15.02 12.15
C PHE A 21 2.39 15.82 13.14
N GLU A 22 1.54 16.70 12.66
CA GLU A 22 0.54 17.38 13.49
C GLU A 22 -0.45 16.37 14.09
N ILE A 23 -1.04 15.51 13.27
CA ILE A 23 -1.95 14.44 13.70
C ILE A 23 -1.24 13.48 14.66
N LYS A 24 0.02 13.13 14.41
CA LYS A 24 0.78 12.24 15.27
C LYS A 24 0.98 12.81 16.67
N ARG A 25 1.14 14.14 16.79
CA ARG A 25 1.22 14.84 18.10
C ARG A 25 -0.13 14.91 18.81
N ASN A 26 -1.23 15.08 18.07
CA ASN A 26 -2.58 15.11 18.63
C ASN A 26 -3.60 14.42 17.70
N ARG A 27 -3.76 13.12 17.87
CA ARG A 27 -4.63 12.28 17.01
C ARG A 27 -6.10 12.66 17.04
N PHE A 28 -6.55 13.35 18.08
CA PHE A 28 -7.95 13.72 18.25
C PHE A 28 -8.26 15.18 17.91
N GLN A 29 -7.29 15.93 17.39
CA GLN A 29 -7.46 17.36 17.06
C GLN A 29 -8.63 17.60 16.10
N PHE A 30 -8.88 16.67 15.19
CA PHE A 30 -9.92 16.80 14.14
C PHE A 30 -11.15 15.91 14.38
N THR A 31 -11.42 15.48 15.62
CA THR A 31 -12.53 14.57 15.96
C THR A 31 -13.90 15.09 15.53
N GLY A 32 -14.09 16.42 15.46
CA GLY A 32 -15.36 17.01 15.00
C GLY A 32 -15.62 16.87 13.50
N LEU A 33 -14.58 16.64 12.69
CA LEU A 33 -14.67 16.65 11.23
C LEU A 33 -15.52 15.49 10.69
N GLY A 34 -15.43 14.33 11.32
CA GLY A 34 -16.17 13.11 10.93
C GLY A 34 -17.53 12.97 11.62
N ARG A 35 -17.99 13.96 12.39
CA ARG A 35 -19.29 13.88 13.10
C ARG A 35 -20.43 13.64 12.12
N ASN A 36 -21.25 12.63 12.38
CA ASN A 36 -22.36 12.18 11.54
C ASN A 36 -21.94 11.75 10.12
N LYS A 37 -20.66 11.44 9.92
CA LYS A 37 -20.12 10.88 8.68
C LYS A 37 -19.81 9.41 8.85
N THR A 38 -20.00 8.64 7.79
CA THR A 38 -19.78 7.20 7.77
C THR A 38 -18.72 6.83 6.74
N LEU A 39 -17.71 6.10 7.17
CA LEU A 39 -16.76 5.40 6.32
C LEU A 39 -17.28 3.99 6.03
N LEU A 40 -17.39 3.62 4.75
CA LEU A 40 -17.57 2.24 4.33
C LEU A 40 -16.22 1.65 3.86
N MET A 41 -15.81 0.55 4.46
CA MET A 41 -14.60 -0.18 4.09
C MET A 41 -14.97 -1.51 3.45
N LEU A 42 -14.57 -1.69 2.20
CA LEU A 42 -14.86 -2.89 1.39
C LEU A 42 -13.61 -3.73 1.21
N PHE A 43 -13.72 -5.00 1.61
CA PHE A 43 -12.64 -5.98 1.51
C PHE A 43 -13.00 -7.11 0.55
N PHE A 44 -12.42 -7.09 -0.65
CA PHE A 44 -12.42 -8.25 -1.57
C PHE A 44 -11.32 -9.25 -1.19
N ASN A 45 -10.33 -8.80 -0.43
CA ASN A 45 -9.24 -9.60 0.12
C ASN A 45 -9.04 -9.26 1.60
N SER A 46 -8.80 -10.27 2.42
CA SER A 46 -8.60 -10.11 3.87
C SER A 46 -7.42 -9.22 4.23
N SER A 47 -7.48 -8.55 5.37
CA SER A 47 -6.38 -7.77 5.92
C SER A 47 -6.54 -7.59 7.42
N LEU A 48 -5.45 -7.73 8.16
CA LEU A 48 -5.38 -7.40 9.59
C LEU A 48 -5.09 -5.91 9.80
N ARG A 49 -3.95 -5.44 9.30
CA ARG A 49 -3.45 -4.08 9.59
C ARG A 49 -4.28 -2.99 8.93
N THR A 50 -4.62 -3.13 7.65
CA THR A 50 -5.46 -2.16 6.94
C THR A 50 -6.81 -1.99 7.64
N ARG A 51 -7.41 -3.11 8.06
CA ARG A 51 -8.69 -3.10 8.78
C ARG A 51 -8.58 -2.32 10.08
N LEU A 52 -7.62 -2.64 10.94
CA LEU A 52 -7.47 -2.01 12.25
C LEU A 52 -7.02 -0.56 12.16
N SER A 53 -5.98 -0.25 11.35
CA SER A 53 -5.42 1.09 11.25
C SER A 53 -6.40 2.09 10.63
N THR A 54 -7.13 1.69 9.58
CA THR A 54 -8.08 2.59 8.91
C THR A 54 -9.34 2.82 9.75
N GLN A 55 -9.85 1.78 10.43
CA GLN A 55 -10.94 1.97 11.40
C GLN A 55 -10.52 2.93 12.52
N LYS A 56 -9.33 2.70 13.10
CA LYS A 56 -8.81 3.57 14.17
C LYS A 56 -8.67 5.02 13.71
N ALA A 57 -8.14 5.23 12.50
CA ALA A 57 -8.01 6.57 11.90
C ALA A 57 -9.38 7.27 11.74
N ALA A 58 -10.38 6.55 11.23
CA ALA A 58 -11.75 7.07 11.09
C ALA A 58 -12.38 7.43 12.44
N MET A 59 -12.22 6.55 13.44
CA MET A 59 -12.72 6.80 14.81
C MET A 59 -12.07 8.03 15.45
N ASN A 60 -10.76 8.25 15.23
CA ASN A 60 -10.07 9.44 15.73
C ASN A 60 -10.63 10.75 15.12
N LEU A 61 -11.17 10.68 13.90
CA LEU A 61 -11.85 11.80 13.24
C LEU A 61 -13.33 11.94 13.64
N GLY A 62 -13.86 11.02 14.44
CA GLY A 62 -15.26 10.98 14.88
C GLY A 62 -16.23 10.39 13.87
N MET A 63 -15.75 9.61 12.90
CA MET A 63 -16.59 8.93 11.92
C MET A 63 -17.23 7.66 12.50
N ASN A 64 -18.42 7.31 12.00
CA ASN A 64 -18.93 5.94 12.05
C ASN A 64 -18.18 5.08 11.03
N VAL A 65 -18.05 3.78 11.31
CA VAL A 65 -17.35 2.86 10.40
C VAL A 65 -18.23 1.63 10.14
N MET A 66 -18.44 1.35 8.86
CA MET A 66 -19.01 0.08 8.38
C MET A 66 -17.94 -0.70 7.63
N VAL A 67 -17.85 -1.99 7.90
CA VAL A 67 -16.89 -2.89 7.27
C VAL A 67 -17.63 -4.04 6.62
N LEU A 68 -17.37 -4.24 5.32
CA LEU A 68 -17.97 -5.32 4.55
C LEU A 68 -16.87 -6.19 3.91
N ASP A 69 -16.87 -7.47 4.27
CA ASP A 69 -16.12 -8.51 3.57
C ASP A 69 -17.00 -9.03 2.42
N VAL A 70 -16.71 -8.61 1.19
CA VAL A 70 -17.58 -8.80 0.03
C VAL A 70 -17.90 -10.27 -0.26
N ASN A 71 -16.99 -11.20 0.05
CA ASN A 71 -17.19 -12.62 -0.20
C ASN A 71 -17.65 -13.43 1.04
N GLN A 72 -17.84 -12.79 2.19
CA GLN A 72 -18.19 -13.46 3.46
C GLN A 72 -19.33 -12.78 4.22
N GLY A 73 -19.51 -11.48 4.05
CA GLY A 73 -20.51 -10.67 4.78
C GLY A 73 -21.73 -10.31 3.95
N ALA A 74 -21.77 -10.66 2.66
CA ALA A 74 -22.86 -10.44 1.73
C ALA A 74 -22.88 -11.57 0.69
N TRP A 75 -23.91 -11.56 -0.18
CA TRP A 75 -23.91 -12.43 -1.35
C TRP A 75 -22.78 -12.08 -2.33
N LYS A 76 -22.49 -13.01 -3.24
CA LYS A 76 -21.47 -12.82 -4.26
C LYS A 76 -21.92 -11.76 -5.27
N LEU A 77 -21.02 -10.86 -5.63
CA LEU A 77 -21.24 -9.82 -6.61
C LEU A 77 -20.65 -10.22 -7.99
N GLU A 78 -21.41 -9.95 -9.05
CA GLU A 78 -20.92 -10.02 -10.41
C GLU A 78 -20.14 -8.74 -10.75
N THR A 79 -18.95 -8.87 -11.31
CA THR A 79 -18.08 -7.76 -11.67
C THR A 79 -17.96 -7.53 -13.17
N GLU A 80 -18.34 -8.52 -13.98
CA GLU A 80 -18.15 -8.50 -15.44
C GLU A 80 -19.41 -8.06 -16.16
N ARG A 81 -19.26 -7.12 -17.10
CA ARG A 81 -20.38 -6.64 -17.92
C ARG A 81 -20.74 -7.65 -19.01
N GLY A 82 -22.03 -7.67 -19.37
CA GLY A 82 -22.55 -8.45 -20.50
C GLY A 82 -22.74 -9.93 -20.19
N VAL A 83 -22.55 -10.35 -18.95
CA VAL A 83 -22.81 -11.73 -18.52
C VAL A 83 -24.30 -11.96 -18.28
N VAL A 84 -24.78 -13.18 -18.54
CA VAL A 84 -26.09 -13.64 -18.09
C VAL A 84 -25.94 -14.11 -16.64
N MET A 85 -26.66 -13.49 -15.71
CA MET A 85 -26.53 -13.77 -14.26
C MET A 85 -27.42 -14.97 -13.86
N ASP A 86 -27.15 -16.15 -14.43
CA ASP A 86 -27.85 -17.42 -14.17
C ASP A 86 -27.06 -18.35 -13.22
N GLY A 87 -25.96 -17.88 -12.65
CA GLY A 87 -25.07 -18.61 -11.74
C GLY A 87 -25.30 -18.26 -10.26
N ASP A 88 -24.22 -18.29 -9.49
CA ASP A 88 -24.23 -18.15 -8.02
C ASP A 88 -24.04 -16.70 -7.51
N LYS A 89 -23.97 -15.72 -8.41
CA LYS A 89 -23.85 -14.30 -8.07
C LYS A 89 -25.22 -13.64 -8.10
N ALA A 90 -25.62 -13.05 -6.97
CA ALA A 90 -26.99 -12.57 -6.77
C ALA A 90 -27.23 -11.14 -7.24
N GLU A 91 -26.19 -10.31 -7.36
CA GLU A 91 -26.28 -8.90 -7.71
C GLU A 91 -25.08 -8.46 -8.53
N HIS A 92 -25.30 -7.56 -9.48
CA HIS A 92 -24.18 -6.97 -10.22
C HIS A 92 -23.56 -5.79 -9.45
N LEU A 93 -22.25 -5.64 -9.53
CA LEU A 93 -21.52 -4.59 -8.84
C LEU A 93 -22.00 -3.17 -9.21
N LEU A 94 -22.50 -2.99 -10.43
CA LEU A 94 -22.98 -1.68 -10.91
C LEU A 94 -24.29 -1.23 -10.25
N GLU A 95 -25.12 -2.13 -9.76
CA GLU A 95 -26.29 -1.80 -8.92
C GLU A 95 -25.86 -1.66 -7.45
N ALA A 96 -24.98 -2.54 -6.98
CA ALA A 96 -24.52 -2.52 -5.58
C ALA A 96 -23.74 -1.24 -5.23
N ILE A 97 -22.90 -0.72 -6.13
CA ILE A 97 -22.05 0.47 -5.87
C ILE A 97 -22.86 1.72 -5.51
N PRO A 98 -23.83 2.20 -6.31
CA PRO A 98 -24.61 3.38 -5.95
C PRO A 98 -25.46 3.17 -4.69
N VAL A 99 -25.94 1.95 -4.45
CA VAL A 99 -26.66 1.60 -3.22
C VAL A 99 -25.74 1.75 -2.00
N MET A 100 -24.53 1.17 -2.04
CA MET A 100 -23.52 1.33 -1.00
C MET A 100 -23.15 2.80 -0.80
N GLY A 101 -23.01 3.57 -1.88
CA GLY A 101 -22.76 5.00 -1.86
C GLY A 101 -23.86 5.81 -1.16
N SER A 102 -25.12 5.34 -1.18
CA SER A 102 -26.24 6.00 -0.47
C SER A 102 -26.15 5.85 1.06
N TYR A 103 -25.42 4.85 1.56
CA TYR A 103 -25.33 4.55 3.00
C TYR A 103 -24.08 5.13 3.66
N CYS A 104 -23.17 5.76 2.92
CA CYS A 104 -21.91 6.27 3.46
C CYS A 104 -21.51 7.62 2.86
N ASP A 105 -20.49 8.24 3.45
CA ASP A 105 -19.93 9.51 2.99
C ASP A 105 -18.57 9.34 2.31
N VAL A 106 -17.82 8.32 2.67
CA VAL A 106 -16.49 7.99 2.11
C VAL A 106 -16.38 6.48 1.95
N ILE A 107 -15.71 6.03 0.88
CA ILE A 107 -15.52 4.61 0.59
C ILE A 107 -14.04 4.26 0.50
N GLY A 108 -13.61 3.25 1.24
CA GLY A 108 -12.32 2.58 1.07
C GLY A 108 -12.48 1.23 0.38
N VAL A 109 -11.67 0.97 -0.65
CA VAL A 109 -11.73 -0.28 -1.42
C VAL A 109 -10.39 -1.01 -1.36
N ARG A 110 -10.44 -2.32 -1.07
CA ARG A 110 -9.29 -3.22 -1.14
C ARG A 110 -9.59 -4.36 -2.11
N SER A 111 -8.87 -4.41 -3.23
CA SER A 111 -9.07 -5.40 -4.30
C SER A 111 -7.75 -5.71 -5.01
N PHE A 112 -7.23 -6.92 -4.81
CA PHE A 112 -5.93 -7.35 -5.34
C PHE A 112 -5.96 -7.74 -6.82
N ALA A 113 -4.77 -7.78 -7.43
CA ALA A 113 -4.53 -8.45 -8.69
C ALA A 113 -4.96 -9.92 -8.62
N ARG A 114 -5.56 -10.42 -9.69
CA ARG A 114 -6.00 -11.82 -9.82
C ARG A 114 -4.91 -12.71 -10.43
N PHE A 115 -3.90 -12.11 -11.09
CA PHE A 115 -2.82 -12.79 -11.82
C PHE A 115 -3.28 -13.70 -12.97
N GLN A 116 -4.47 -13.46 -13.50
CA GLN A 116 -5.01 -14.19 -14.64
C GLN A 116 -4.77 -13.45 -15.95
N ASN A 117 -4.92 -12.13 -15.93
CA ASN A 117 -4.73 -11.25 -17.06
C ASN A 117 -4.12 -9.94 -16.57
N LYS A 118 -2.90 -9.63 -17.04
CA LYS A 118 -2.19 -8.41 -16.65
C LYS A 118 -2.95 -7.14 -17.03
N ALA A 119 -3.52 -7.07 -18.22
CA ALA A 119 -4.24 -5.88 -18.67
C ALA A 119 -5.47 -5.60 -17.80
N GLU A 120 -6.23 -6.64 -17.43
CA GLU A 120 -7.39 -6.51 -16.55
C GLU A 120 -7.01 -6.09 -15.12
N ASP A 121 -5.92 -6.66 -14.59
CA ASP A 121 -5.41 -6.26 -13.27
C ASP A 121 -4.95 -4.80 -13.28
N TYR A 122 -4.29 -4.35 -14.36
CA TYR A 122 -3.78 -2.98 -14.50
C TYR A 122 -4.87 -1.94 -14.80
N GLU A 123 -6.04 -2.36 -15.31
CA GLU A 123 -7.23 -1.51 -15.38
C GLU A 123 -7.83 -1.20 -13.99
N GLU A 124 -7.46 -1.93 -12.94
CA GLU A 124 -8.00 -1.80 -11.57
C GLU A 124 -9.53 -1.68 -11.55
N ARG A 125 -10.20 -2.48 -12.40
CA ARG A 125 -11.61 -2.33 -12.76
C ARG A 125 -12.56 -2.18 -11.58
N VAL A 126 -12.34 -2.94 -10.49
CA VAL A 126 -13.20 -2.84 -9.30
C VAL A 126 -13.07 -1.46 -8.66
N LEU A 127 -11.86 -0.98 -8.41
CA LEU A 127 -11.61 0.33 -7.80
C LEU A 127 -12.17 1.47 -8.68
N GLU A 128 -11.92 1.40 -9.99
CA GLU A 128 -12.40 2.40 -10.95
C GLU A 128 -13.93 2.45 -11.04
N GLN A 129 -14.62 1.32 -10.91
CA GLN A 129 -16.08 1.31 -10.85
C GLN A 129 -16.61 2.03 -9.59
N PHE A 130 -15.98 1.84 -8.44
CA PHE A 130 -16.36 2.60 -7.22
C PHE A 130 -16.11 4.10 -7.39
N ILE A 131 -14.98 4.51 -7.95
CA ILE A 131 -14.67 5.92 -8.22
C ILE A 131 -15.72 6.53 -9.15
N ARG A 132 -16.13 5.79 -10.17
CA ARG A 132 -17.04 6.29 -11.21
C ARG A 132 -18.50 6.32 -10.79
N TYR A 133 -18.98 5.32 -10.02
CA TYR A 133 -20.40 5.10 -9.85
C TYR A 133 -20.91 5.27 -8.41
N SER A 134 -20.05 5.38 -7.40
CA SER A 134 -20.51 5.52 -6.01
C SER A 134 -21.08 6.89 -5.66
N GLY A 135 -20.72 7.93 -6.43
CA GLY A 135 -21.06 9.32 -6.08
C GLY A 135 -20.38 9.81 -4.80
N ARG A 136 -19.40 9.09 -4.27
CA ARG A 136 -18.69 9.40 -3.03
C ARG A 136 -17.18 9.50 -3.25
N PRO A 137 -16.45 10.23 -2.40
CA PRO A 137 -15.00 10.13 -2.38
C PRO A 137 -14.54 8.71 -2.10
N VAL A 138 -13.56 8.24 -2.89
CA VAL A 138 -13.04 6.86 -2.83
C VAL A 138 -11.54 6.89 -2.57
N PHE A 139 -11.06 5.98 -1.71
CA PHE A 139 -9.63 5.76 -1.56
C PHE A 139 -9.26 4.28 -1.67
N SER A 140 -8.07 4.03 -2.19
CA SER A 140 -7.50 2.69 -2.28
C SER A 140 -6.92 2.27 -0.93
N MET A 141 -7.41 1.16 -0.39
CA MET A 141 -6.81 0.48 0.75
C MET A 141 -5.76 -0.59 0.35
N GLU A 142 -5.59 -0.81 -0.89
CA GLU A 142 -4.68 -1.58 -1.74
C GLU A 142 -5.47 -2.08 -2.96
N ALA A 143 -4.94 -1.79 -4.14
CA ALA A 143 -5.48 -2.24 -5.40
C ALA A 143 -4.52 -3.22 -6.09
N ALA A 144 -4.76 -3.54 -7.35
CA ALA A 144 -3.92 -4.47 -8.09
C ALA A 144 -2.49 -3.93 -8.30
N THR A 145 -2.36 -2.63 -8.57
CA THR A 145 -1.09 -2.01 -8.95
C THR A 145 -0.49 -1.09 -7.89
N ARG A 146 -1.28 -0.62 -6.92
CA ARG A 146 -0.86 0.37 -5.92
C ARG A 146 -1.40 0.11 -4.51
N HIS A 147 -0.59 0.53 -3.52
CA HIS A 147 -1.00 0.59 -2.10
C HIS A 147 -0.60 1.94 -1.48
N PRO A 148 -1.23 3.06 -1.88
CA PRO A 148 -0.77 4.40 -1.52
C PRO A 148 -0.78 4.69 -0.02
N LEU A 149 -1.74 4.16 0.74
CA LEU A 149 -1.75 4.28 2.21
C LEU A 149 -0.53 3.66 2.88
N GLN A 150 -0.03 2.53 2.35
CA GLN A 150 1.19 1.91 2.87
C GLN A 150 2.39 2.82 2.58
N SER A 151 2.57 3.22 1.33
CA SER A 151 3.75 3.99 0.94
C SER A 151 3.78 5.39 1.55
N PHE A 152 2.62 5.97 1.87
CA PHE A 152 2.59 7.18 2.67
C PHE A 152 3.02 6.93 4.13
N ALA A 153 2.64 5.79 4.72
CA ALA A 153 3.13 5.40 6.04
C ALA A 153 4.65 5.13 6.04
N ASP A 154 5.15 4.51 4.95
CA ASP A 154 6.58 4.27 4.75
C ASP A 154 7.34 5.60 4.66
N LEU A 155 6.84 6.56 3.88
CA LEU A 155 7.42 7.90 3.77
C LEU A 155 7.42 8.65 5.12
N ILE A 156 6.30 8.63 5.87
CA ILE A 156 6.23 9.22 7.22
C ILE A 156 7.31 8.59 8.11
N THR A 157 7.50 7.27 8.03
CA THR A 157 8.51 6.57 8.84
C THR A 157 9.91 6.98 8.44
N ILE A 158 10.23 7.04 7.15
CA ILE A 158 11.54 7.50 6.69
C ILE A 158 11.81 8.93 7.15
N GLU A 159 10.84 9.83 7.01
CA GLU A 159 10.96 11.23 7.47
C GLU A 159 11.21 11.39 8.97
N GLU A 160 10.72 10.45 9.80
CA GLU A 160 10.96 10.44 11.25
C GLU A 160 12.38 10.01 11.65
N TYR A 161 12.97 9.11 10.86
CA TYR A 161 14.24 8.46 11.22
C TYR A 161 15.42 8.88 10.36
N LYS A 162 15.20 9.58 9.24
CA LYS A 162 16.28 10.01 8.36
C LYS A 162 17.23 10.99 9.05
N GLN A 163 18.53 10.85 8.75
CA GLN A 163 19.59 11.70 9.30
C GLN A 163 20.07 12.74 8.27
N THR A 164 19.67 12.61 7.02
CA THR A 164 20.03 13.50 5.90
C THR A 164 18.78 13.91 5.13
N GLU A 165 18.83 15.02 4.41
CA GLU A 165 17.70 15.46 3.58
C GLU A 165 17.38 14.45 2.49
N ARG A 166 18.40 13.80 1.93
CA ARG A 166 18.27 12.87 0.81
C ARG A 166 18.92 11.52 1.15
N PRO A 167 18.25 10.70 1.99
CA PRO A 167 18.79 9.40 2.37
C PRO A 167 18.86 8.45 1.17
N LYS A 168 19.82 7.52 1.21
CA LYS A 168 19.84 6.39 0.28
C LYS A 168 18.85 5.33 0.76
N VAL A 169 17.78 5.13 0.00
CA VAL A 169 16.72 4.15 0.26
C VAL A 169 16.86 3.00 -0.73
N VAL A 170 16.98 1.78 -0.25
CA VAL A 170 17.08 0.58 -1.08
C VAL A 170 15.85 -0.28 -0.88
N MET A 171 15.06 -0.47 -1.93
CA MET A 171 14.02 -1.48 -1.96
C MET A 171 14.60 -2.78 -2.55
N THR A 172 14.62 -3.84 -1.77
CA THR A 172 15.12 -5.14 -2.20
C THR A 172 14.02 -6.17 -2.32
N TRP A 173 14.00 -6.87 -3.46
CA TRP A 173 13.24 -8.11 -3.56
C TRP A 173 13.74 -9.12 -2.52
N ALA A 174 12.85 -9.96 -2.03
CA ALA A 174 13.16 -11.06 -1.13
C ALA A 174 12.28 -12.29 -1.45
N PRO A 175 12.75 -13.52 -1.20
CA PRO A 175 12.03 -14.73 -1.59
C PRO A 175 10.71 -14.92 -0.81
N HIS A 176 9.74 -15.55 -1.46
CA HIS A 176 8.45 -15.90 -0.86
C HIS A 176 7.87 -17.16 -1.53
N PRO A 177 7.15 -18.06 -0.81
CA PRO A 177 6.61 -19.28 -1.40
C PRO A 177 5.49 -19.03 -2.41
N ASN A 178 4.75 -17.92 -2.26
CA ASN A 178 3.61 -17.55 -3.10
C ASN A 178 3.90 -16.30 -3.92
N ALA A 179 3.25 -16.17 -5.07
CA ALA A 179 3.21 -14.93 -5.83
C ALA A 179 2.47 -13.84 -5.03
N LEU A 180 3.10 -12.67 -4.87
CA LEU A 180 2.50 -11.52 -4.21
C LEU A 180 2.30 -10.37 -5.20
N PRO A 181 1.26 -9.51 -5.01
CA PRO A 181 1.03 -8.36 -5.86
C PRO A 181 2.21 -7.39 -5.91
N GLN A 182 2.35 -6.70 -7.02
CA GLN A 182 3.31 -5.60 -7.20
C GLN A 182 2.83 -4.28 -6.61
N ALA A 183 1.63 -4.23 -6.05
CA ALA A 183 1.00 -3.03 -5.53
C ALA A 183 1.88 -2.25 -4.53
N VAL A 184 2.50 -2.95 -3.58
CA VAL A 184 3.38 -2.33 -2.57
C VAL A 184 4.67 -1.83 -3.20
N PRO A 185 5.49 -2.63 -3.92
CA PRO A 185 6.73 -2.13 -4.51
C PRO A 185 6.50 -1.02 -5.55
N ASN A 186 5.44 -1.10 -6.36
CA ASN A 186 5.08 -0.04 -7.30
C ASN A 186 4.79 1.29 -6.57
N SER A 187 3.93 1.25 -5.57
CA SER A 187 3.64 2.46 -4.77
C SER A 187 4.88 2.96 -4.05
N PHE A 188 5.66 2.09 -3.43
CA PHE A 188 6.87 2.49 -2.75
C PHE A 188 7.82 3.23 -3.71
N ALA A 189 8.00 2.70 -4.93
CA ALA A 189 8.83 3.34 -5.95
C ALA A 189 8.29 4.74 -6.35
N GLU A 190 6.98 4.87 -6.61
CA GLU A 190 6.37 6.18 -6.91
C GLU A 190 6.60 7.20 -5.78
N TRP A 191 6.43 6.79 -4.52
CA TRP A 191 6.56 7.69 -3.37
C TRP A 191 7.99 8.08 -3.07
N MET A 192 8.96 7.16 -3.20
CA MET A 192 10.38 7.47 -2.99
C MET A 192 10.93 8.39 -4.09
N ASN A 193 10.52 8.17 -5.34
CA ASN A 193 10.83 9.09 -6.44
C ASN A 193 10.22 10.49 -6.21
N ALA A 194 8.97 10.57 -5.79
CA ALA A 194 8.30 11.84 -5.51
C ALA A 194 8.93 12.59 -4.33
N ALA A 195 9.46 11.87 -3.33
CA ALA A 195 10.21 12.44 -2.20
C ALA A 195 11.63 12.92 -2.60
N GLY A 196 12.13 12.53 -3.77
CA GLY A 196 13.44 12.94 -4.29
C GLY A 196 14.62 12.29 -3.57
N TYR A 197 14.44 11.11 -2.97
CA TYR A 197 15.51 10.36 -2.30
C TYR A 197 16.51 9.75 -3.30
N ASP A 198 17.70 9.35 -2.83
CA ASP A 198 18.59 8.47 -3.60
C ASP A 198 18.04 7.04 -3.55
N PHE A 199 17.16 6.74 -4.52
CA PHE A 199 16.37 5.52 -4.49
C PHE A 199 16.94 4.45 -5.43
N VAL A 200 17.10 3.24 -4.88
CA VAL A 200 17.60 2.06 -5.59
C VAL A 200 16.60 0.92 -5.45
N ILE A 201 16.29 0.27 -6.56
CA ILE A 201 15.51 -0.98 -6.61
C ILE A 201 16.49 -2.11 -6.93
N THR A 202 16.47 -3.19 -6.13
CA THR A 202 17.29 -4.37 -6.41
C THR A 202 16.46 -5.64 -6.37
N HIS A 203 16.63 -6.46 -7.39
CA HIS A 203 15.89 -7.70 -7.59
C HIS A 203 16.65 -8.65 -8.53
N PRO A 204 16.38 -9.98 -8.50
CA PRO A 204 16.88 -10.89 -9.52
C PRO A 204 16.27 -10.58 -10.88
N GLU A 205 16.95 -10.97 -11.95
CA GLU A 205 16.41 -10.89 -13.32
C GLU A 205 15.04 -11.56 -13.44
N GLY A 206 14.13 -10.93 -14.20
CA GLY A 206 12.76 -11.39 -14.38
C GLY A 206 11.76 -10.86 -13.32
N TYR A 207 12.24 -10.07 -12.35
CA TYR A 207 11.40 -9.41 -11.35
C TYR A 207 11.37 -7.89 -11.50
N GLU A 208 11.60 -7.40 -12.70
CA GLU A 208 11.46 -5.99 -13.03
C GLU A 208 10.04 -5.51 -12.70
N LEU A 209 9.91 -4.30 -12.19
CA LEU A 209 8.63 -3.61 -12.09
C LEU A 209 8.26 -3.00 -13.44
N ASP A 210 6.97 -2.70 -13.62
CA ASP A 210 6.54 -1.92 -14.78
C ASP A 210 7.31 -0.58 -14.82
N PRO A 211 7.91 -0.20 -15.97
CA PRO A 211 8.68 1.03 -16.13
C PRO A 211 7.95 2.30 -15.67
N GLN A 212 6.61 2.33 -15.75
CA GLN A 212 5.83 3.48 -15.28
C GLN A 212 6.01 3.76 -13.78
N PHE A 213 6.33 2.74 -12.96
CA PHE A 213 6.54 2.88 -11.52
C PHE A 213 8.01 3.07 -11.15
N VAL A 214 8.94 2.54 -11.95
CA VAL A 214 10.38 2.65 -11.69
C VAL A 214 10.82 4.12 -11.68
N GLY A 215 10.30 4.92 -12.61
CA GLY A 215 10.58 6.36 -12.66
C GLY A 215 12.09 6.65 -12.76
N GLY A 216 12.59 7.50 -11.87
CA GLY A 216 14.00 7.89 -11.78
C GLY A 216 14.88 6.96 -10.92
N ALA A 217 14.33 5.86 -10.40
CA ALA A 217 15.07 4.93 -9.54
C ALA A 217 16.22 4.24 -10.31
N ARG A 218 17.35 4.07 -9.64
CA ARG A 218 18.41 3.20 -10.15
C ARG A 218 18.03 1.75 -9.90
N VAL A 219 18.19 0.89 -10.91
CA VAL A 219 18.05 -0.57 -10.77
C VAL A 219 19.42 -1.22 -10.66
N GLU A 220 19.62 -2.07 -9.68
CA GLU A 220 20.84 -2.83 -9.46
C GLU A 220 20.49 -4.32 -9.24
N TYR A 221 21.09 -5.21 -10.02
CA TYR A 221 20.82 -6.65 -9.95
C TYR A 221 21.70 -7.38 -8.92
N ASP A 222 22.77 -6.74 -8.44
CA ASP A 222 23.56 -7.22 -7.31
C ASP A 222 23.04 -6.60 -6.01
N GLN A 223 22.37 -7.43 -5.19
CA GLN A 223 21.79 -7.00 -3.92
C GLN A 223 22.83 -6.41 -2.97
N ARG A 224 24.02 -7.04 -2.87
CA ARG A 224 25.07 -6.58 -1.95
C ARG A 224 25.57 -5.20 -2.35
N LYS A 225 25.83 -4.99 -3.64
CA LYS A 225 26.23 -3.70 -4.19
C LYS A 225 25.14 -2.63 -4.03
N ALA A 226 23.87 -2.99 -4.20
CA ALA A 226 22.75 -2.06 -3.97
C ALA A 226 22.73 -1.55 -2.53
N LEU A 227 22.99 -2.46 -1.56
CA LEU A 227 22.92 -2.18 -0.12
C LEU A 227 24.09 -1.34 0.41
N GLU A 228 25.24 -1.29 -0.29
CA GLU A 228 26.39 -0.50 0.15
C GLU A 228 26.02 0.94 0.49
N GLY A 229 26.25 1.36 1.72
CA GLY A 229 25.99 2.73 2.18
C GLY A 229 24.51 3.14 2.21
N ALA A 230 23.56 2.19 2.18
CA ALA A 230 22.13 2.49 2.35
C ALA A 230 21.83 3.04 3.75
N ASP A 231 20.90 3.98 3.85
CA ASP A 231 20.36 4.50 5.12
C ASP A 231 19.05 3.78 5.52
N PHE A 232 18.30 3.28 4.53
CA PHE A 232 17.09 2.49 4.71
C PHE A 232 17.08 1.29 3.77
N VAL A 233 16.68 0.12 4.28
CA VAL A 233 16.50 -1.11 3.53
C VAL A 233 15.04 -1.56 3.66
N TYR A 234 14.29 -1.48 2.57
CA TYR A 234 12.90 -1.94 2.49
C TYR A 234 12.84 -3.29 1.78
N ALA A 235 12.63 -4.37 2.53
CA ALA A 235 12.52 -5.70 1.95
C ALA A 235 11.07 -6.00 1.54
N LYS A 236 10.88 -6.54 0.33
CA LYS A 236 9.54 -6.93 -0.14
C LYS A 236 9.62 -8.03 -1.19
N ASN A 237 8.68 -8.95 -1.16
CA ASN A 237 8.47 -9.88 -2.27
C ASN A 237 7.44 -9.32 -3.25
N TRP A 238 7.62 -9.58 -4.53
CA TRP A 238 6.64 -9.39 -5.60
C TRP A 238 6.81 -10.43 -6.70
N ALA A 239 5.72 -10.73 -7.41
CA ALA A 239 5.68 -11.63 -8.55
C ALA A 239 6.25 -10.96 -9.82
N ALA A 240 6.63 -11.77 -10.79
CA ALA A 240 7.09 -11.29 -12.09
C ALA A 240 6.02 -10.45 -12.80
N TYR A 241 6.46 -9.36 -13.45
CA TYR A 241 5.61 -8.46 -14.22
C TYR A 241 5.50 -8.80 -15.70
N ALA A 242 6.65 -9.21 -16.30
CA ALA A 242 6.73 -9.40 -17.74
C ALA A 242 6.03 -10.68 -18.21
N ASP A 243 5.34 -10.60 -19.35
CA ASP A 243 4.80 -11.79 -20.03
C ASP A 243 5.94 -12.65 -20.60
N PRO A 244 5.82 -13.98 -20.64
CA PRO A 244 4.66 -14.79 -20.23
C PRO A 244 4.65 -15.18 -18.73
N ASN A 245 5.41 -14.48 -17.91
CA ASN A 245 5.64 -14.84 -16.50
C ASN A 245 4.83 -13.99 -15.52
N TYR A 246 3.95 -13.14 -16.00
CA TYR A 246 3.12 -12.30 -15.15
C TYR A 246 2.47 -13.09 -14.00
N GLY A 247 2.63 -12.60 -12.78
CA GLY A 247 2.03 -13.21 -11.59
C GLY A 247 2.70 -14.51 -11.12
N LYS A 248 3.84 -14.92 -11.69
CA LYS A 248 4.54 -16.15 -11.30
C LYS A 248 5.68 -15.90 -10.31
N VAL A 249 5.99 -16.94 -9.54
CA VAL A 249 7.21 -17.04 -8.74
C VAL A 249 8.29 -17.70 -9.60
N LEU A 250 9.30 -16.94 -10.03
CA LEU A 250 10.40 -17.45 -10.89
C LEU A 250 11.57 -17.99 -10.06
N SER A 251 11.76 -17.46 -8.84
CA SER A 251 12.87 -17.84 -7.97
C SER A 251 12.41 -17.94 -6.52
N ARG A 252 13.03 -18.85 -5.79
CA ARG A 252 12.94 -18.96 -4.33
C ARG A 252 14.35 -18.91 -3.71
N ASP A 253 15.26 -18.28 -4.41
CA ASP A 253 16.65 -18.17 -4.02
C ASP A 253 16.78 -17.41 -2.69
N ARG A 254 17.19 -18.14 -1.67
CA ARG A 254 17.36 -17.61 -0.32
C ARG A 254 18.62 -16.76 -0.14
N SER A 255 19.48 -16.70 -1.14
CA SER A 255 20.60 -15.75 -1.13
C SER A 255 20.10 -14.30 -1.12
N TRP A 256 18.84 -14.04 -1.49
CA TRP A 256 18.16 -12.73 -1.41
C TRP A 256 17.52 -12.43 -0.05
N THR A 257 17.58 -13.33 0.93
CA THR A 257 17.16 -13.05 2.30
C THR A 257 18.01 -11.93 2.89
N VAL A 258 17.39 -10.94 3.51
CA VAL A 258 18.13 -9.87 4.21
C VAL A 258 18.61 -10.42 5.56
N ASP A 259 19.90 -10.41 5.78
CA ASP A 259 20.58 -10.91 6.96
C ASP A 259 21.56 -9.88 7.55
N ALA A 260 22.20 -10.20 8.68
CA ALA A 260 23.13 -9.30 9.35
C ALA A 260 24.37 -8.98 8.50
N GLU A 261 24.87 -9.93 7.69
CA GLU A 261 26.04 -9.70 6.82
C GLU A 261 25.71 -8.61 5.77
N LYS A 262 24.50 -8.65 5.21
CA LYS A 262 24.05 -7.66 4.25
C LYS A 262 23.77 -6.30 4.91
N MET A 263 23.16 -6.32 6.11
CA MET A 263 22.96 -5.09 6.86
C MET A 263 24.29 -4.42 7.26
N ALA A 264 25.35 -5.20 7.47
CA ALA A 264 26.70 -4.66 7.74
C ALA A 264 27.33 -3.91 6.55
N LEU A 265 26.83 -4.09 5.32
CA LEU A 265 27.29 -3.32 4.14
C LEU A 265 26.69 -1.90 4.09
N THR A 266 25.65 -1.65 4.86
CA THR A 266 24.88 -0.39 4.83
C THR A 266 25.53 0.67 5.71
N ASN A 267 25.01 1.88 5.67
CA ASN A 267 25.37 2.97 6.59
C ASN A 267 24.56 2.84 7.91
N ASN A 268 24.68 1.68 8.59
CA ASN A 268 23.87 1.36 9.77
C ASN A 268 22.36 1.55 9.50
N ALA A 269 21.89 1.05 8.35
CA ALA A 269 20.55 1.30 7.85
C ALA A 269 19.44 0.81 8.78
N TYR A 270 18.34 1.52 8.76
CA TYR A 270 17.08 1.02 9.29
C TYR A 270 16.47 -0.02 8.35
N PHE A 271 15.97 -1.12 8.94
CA PHE A 271 15.24 -2.17 8.22
C PHE A 271 13.73 -1.89 8.25
N MET A 272 13.06 -2.00 7.11
CA MET A 272 11.63 -1.78 6.93
C MET A 272 10.96 -2.93 6.17
N HIS A 273 9.69 -3.20 6.49
CA HIS A 273 8.83 -4.15 5.78
C HIS A 273 7.37 -3.92 6.16
N CYS A 274 6.47 -3.80 5.19
CA CYS A 274 5.04 -3.50 5.39
C CYS A 274 4.25 -4.56 6.19
N LEU A 275 4.84 -5.69 6.52
CA LEU A 275 4.18 -6.83 7.15
C LEU A 275 2.93 -7.35 6.37
N PRO A 276 2.57 -8.64 6.45
CA PRO A 276 3.23 -9.71 7.22
C PRO A 276 4.59 -10.11 6.60
N VAL A 277 5.52 -10.46 7.44
CA VAL A 277 6.86 -10.93 7.04
C VAL A 277 7.01 -12.42 7.31
N ARG A 278 7.75 -13.12 6.46
CA ARG A 278 8.18 -14.49 6.70
C ARG A 278 9.61 -14.47 7.23
N ARG A 279 9.75 -14.71 8.53
CA ARG A 279 11.05 -14.77 9.21
C ARG A 279 11.92 -15.88 8.62
N ASN A 280 13.23 -15.63 8.57
CA ASN A 280 14.25 -16.50 8.03
C ASN A 280 14.03 -16.93 6.57
N MET A 281 13.20 -16.16 5.87
CA MET A 281 12.95 -16.28 4.44
C MET A 281 13.09 -14.90 3.75
N ILE A 282 12.36 -13.88 4.20
CA ILE A 282 12.50 -12.50 3.71
C ILE A 282 13.64 -11.80 4.44
N VAL A 283 13.69 -11.95 5.76
CA VAL A 283 14.64 -11.35 6.67
C VAL A 283 14.91 -12.30 7.82
N THR A 284 16.13 -12.32 8.35
CA THR A 284 16.52 -13.14 9.49
C THR A 284 16.00 -12.57 10.82
N ASP A 285 15.90 -13.42 11.85
CA ASP A 285 15.39 -13.03 13.16
C ASP A 285 16.24 -11.93 13.81
N ASP A 286 17.56 -12.01 13.71
CA ASP A 286 18.51 -11.04 14.25
C ASP A 286 18.35 -9.64 13.64
N VAL A 287 17.99 -9.54 12.35
CA VAL A 287 17.74 -8.25 11.68
C VAL A 287 16.37 -7.68 12.09
N ILE A 288 15.30 -8.48 12.02
CA ILE A 288 13.96 -7.96 12.31
C ILE A 288 13.74 -7.63 13.80
N GLU A 289 14.52 -8.25 14.69
CA GLU A 289 14.50 -7.99 16.15
C GLU A 289 15.55 -6.96 16.59
N SER A 290 16.36 -6.46 15.66
CA SER A 290 17.39 -5.48 15.94
C SER A 290 16.81 -4.10 16.33
N PRO A 291 17.58 -3.26 17.03
CA PRO A 291 17.18 -1.87 17.30
C PRO A 291 16.97 -1.02 16.04
N GLN A 292 17.54 -1.42 14.88
CA GLN A 292 17.38 -0.76 13.60
C GLN A 292 16.10 -1.20 12.86
N SER A 293 15.32 -2.15 13.39
CA SER A 293 14.07 -2.57 12.77
C SER A 293 12.95 -1.57 13.03
N LEU A 294 12.41 -0.99 11.96
CA LEU A 294 11.30 -0.03 12.01
C LEU A 294 9.94 -0.65 11.65
N VAL A 295 9.82 -1.97 11.56
CA VAL A 295 8.57 -2.64 11.13
C VAL A 295 7.37 -2.31 12.03
N ILE A 296 7.57 -2.05 13.31
CA ILE A 296 6.49 -1.67 14.23
C ILE A 296 6.15 -0.17 14.13
N PRO A 297 7.12 0.77 14.18
CA PRO A 297 6.86 2.18 13.86
C PRO A 297 6.18 2.39 12.50
N GLU A 298 6.65 1.70 11.45
CA GLU A 298 6.07 1.72 10.11
C GLU A 298 4.60 1.26 10.12
N ALA A 299 4.30 0.14 10.79
CA ALA A 299 2.95 -0.36 10.93
C ALA A 299 2.05 0.62 11.74
N ALA A 300 2.60 1.30 12.76
CA ALA A 300 1.87 2.31 13.53
C ALA A 300 1.54 3.56 12.70
N ASN A 301 2.44 3.97 11.80
CA ASN A 301 2.22 5.11 10.90
C ASN A 301 1.10 4.88 9.87
N ARG A 302 0.62 3.65 9.69
CA ARG A 302 -0.55 3.37 8.87
C ARG A 302 -1.84 4.03 9.38
N GLU A 303 -2.00 4.16 10.70
CA GLU A 303 -3.08 4.93 11.29
C GLU A 303 -2.98 6.40 10.90
N ILE A 304 -1.78 6.98 10.98
CA ILE A 304 -1.54 8.39 10.66
C ILE A 304 -1.77 8.66 9.17
N SER A 305 -1.20 7.82 8.29
CA SER A 305 -1.43 7.89 6.84
C SER A 305 -2.91 7.88 6.49
N ALA A 306 -3.68 6.93 7.03
CA ALA A 306 -5.11 6.83 6.81
C ALA A 306 -5.86 8.06 7.36
N GLN A 307 -5.44 8.59 8.50
CA GLN A 307 -6.10 9.74 9.14
C GLN A 307 -5.91 11.03 8.33
N VAL A 308 -4.72 11.29 7.77
CA VAL A 308 -4.48 12.41 6.84
C VAL A 308 -5.38 12.29 5.61
N VAL A 309 -5.42 11.11 4.99
CA VAL A 309 -6.22 10.87 3.79
C VAL A 309 -7.70 11.06 4.06
N LEU A 310 -8.23 10.46 5.12
CA LEU A 310 -9.63 10.61 5.52
C LEU A 310 -10.00 12.07 5.85
N LYS A 311 -9.11 12.78 6.58
CA LYS A 311 -9.27 14.21 6.87
C LYS A 311 -9.46 14.99 5.57
N ARG A 312 -8.56 14.84 4.60
CA ARG A 312 -8.61 15.57 3.31
C ARG A 312 -9.83 15.18 2.46
N LEU A 313 -10.28 13.92 2.52
CA LEU A 313 -11.52 13.51 1.85
C LEU A 313 -12.74 14.15 2.49
N LEU A 314 -12.81 14.21 3.83
CA LEU A 314 -13.89 14.86 4.56
C LEU A 314 -13.95 16.37 4.32
N GLU A 315 -12.82 17.07 4.30
CA GLU A 315 -12.72 18.48 3.94
C GLU A 315 -13.21 18.75 2.51
N GLY A 316 -13.04 17.81 1.62
CA GLY A 316 -13.56 17.88 0.24
C GLY A 316 -15.07 17.67 0.11
N LEU A 317 -15.78 17.30 1.19
CA LEU A 317 -17.24 17.18 1.26
C LEU A 317 -17.93 18.46 1.72
N GLN A 318 -17.17 19.39 2.30
CA GLN A 318 -17.65 20.72 2.71
C GLN A 318 -17.67 21.68 1.52
#